data_a6d82ff59a26846d98433de0a15cdfa2
#
_entry.id   a6d82ff59a26846d98433de0a15cdfa2
#
_cell.length_a   1.000
_cell.length_b   1.000
_cell.length_c   1.000
_cell.angle_alpha   90.00
_cell.angle_beta   90.00
_cell.angle_gamma   90.00
#
_symmetry.space_group_name_H-M   'P 1'
#
loop_
_entity.id
_entity.type
_entity.pdbx_description
1 polymer ?
#
loop_
_entity_poly.entity_id
_entity_poly.type
_entity_poly.pdbx_seq_one_letter_code
_entity_poly.pdbx_strand_id
1 'polypeptide(L)'
;YGNLGRGVEAAVALNPDLQITGIYTRRDPAQLKPAHAQTPVYRLDDLDAHHGQVDVLILCGGSKDDLPVQTPALAAKFNVIDSFDTHARIPEHFAAVDAAAQGGKTTALISAGWDPGMFSINRIMGEALLPQGATYTFWGKGLSQGHSDAIRRVPGVAQGVQYTIPVQAAVDAVRSGSCPQLSTREKHKRECHVVLKAGADAEAVRKTIVEMPHYFDEYDTTVNFISAEELARDHATMPHGGFVIRSGNTSAENKQVIEYRLQLDSNPEFTSSVLVAYARAVHRMAQTGQHGCKTVFDVAPGLLSPKSAATASTWGSRSPYSRRQPPVRRSPAATSSTA
;
A
#
# COMPACT_ATOMS: atom_id res chain seq x y z
N TYR A 1 -10.49 3.12 12.43
CA TYR A 1 -10.75 4.05 11.33
C TYR A 1 -9.70 5.15 11.32
N GLY A 2 -8.71 4.99 10.47
CA GLY A 2 -7.59 5.91 10.25
C GLY A 2 -7.47 6.24 8.76
N ASN A 3 -6.26 6.54 8.29
CA ASN A 3 -6.03 6.86 6.88
C ASN A 3 -6.43 5.71 5.94
N LEU A 4 -6.10 4.47 6.30
CA LEU A 4 -6.49 3.30 5.50
C LEU A 4 -8.01 3.11 5.46
N GLY A 5 -8.70 3.19 6.59
CA GLY A 5 -10.16 3.05 6.64
C GLY A 5 -10.91 4.14 5.86
N ARG A 6 -10.41 5.39 5.89
CA ARG A 6 -10.95 6.47 5.05
C ARG A 6 -10.70 6.22 3.56
N GLY A 7 -9.52 5.70 3.22
CA GLY A 7 -9.22 5.30 1.86
C GLY A 7 -10.12 4.17 1.36
N VAL A 8 -10.51 3.23 2.23
CA VAL A 8 -11.48 2.17 1.88
C VAL A 8 -12.85 2.76 1.54
N GLU A 9 -13.36 3.74 2.33
CA GLU A 9 -14.61 4.42 1.97
C GLU A 9 -14.51 5.10 0.60
N ALA A 10 -13.43 5.84 0.36
CA ALA A 10 -13.21 6.50 -0.93
C ALA A 10 -13.12 5.50 -2.09
N ALA A 11 -12.43 4.39 -1.89
CA ALA A 11 -12.28 3.35 -2.91
C ALA A 11 -13.61 2.64 -3.20
N VAL A 12 -14.40 2.30 -2.18
CA VAL A 12 -15.71 1.66 -2.36
C VAL A 12 -16.68 2.59 -3.09
N ALA A 13 -16.66 3.89 -2.81
CA ALA A 13 -17.50 4.87 -3.52
C ALA A 13 -17.26 4.89 -5.05
N LEU A 14 -16.09 4.45 -5.51
CA LEU A 14 -15.75 4.33 -6.92
C LEU A 14 -16.05 2.94 -7.51
N ASN A 15 -16.55 2.00 -6.71
CA ASN A 15 -16.82 0.61 -7.10
C ASN A 15 -18.30 0.28 -6.89
N PRO A 16 -19.17 0.48 -7.92
CA PRO A 16 -20.64 0.38 -7.79
C PRO A 16 -21.15 -1.04 -7.48
N ASP A 17 -20.29 -2.04 -7.59
CA ASP A 17 -20.58 -3.44 -7.24
C ASP A 17 -20.29 -3.77 -5.78
N LEU A 18 -19.84 -2.80 -4.99
CA LEU A 18 -19.48 -2.95 -3.58
C LEU A 18 -20.20 -1.91 -2.71
N GLN A 19 -20.51 -2.27 -1.48
CA GLN A 19 -21.15 -1.40 -0.51
C GLN A 19 -20.50 -1.58 0.87
N ILE A 20 -20.32 -0.48 1.61
CA ILE A 20 -19.92 -0.53 3.02
C ILE A 20 -21.18 -0.76 3.86
N THR A 21 -21.24 -1.89 4.56
CA THR A 21 -22.34 -2.21 5.47
C THR A 21 -22.12 -1.64 6.86
N GLY A 22 -20.90 -1.35 7.25
CA GLY A 22 -20.56 -0.73 8.53
C GLY A 22 -19.06 -0.57 8.75
N ILE A 23 -18.74 0.31 9.69
CA ILE A 23 -17.37 0.50 10.21
C ILE A 23 -17.36 -0.01 11.65
N TYR A 24 -16.50 -0.99 11.91
CA TYR A 24 -16.32 -1.58 13.23
C TYR A 24 -15.08 -1.02 13.92
N THR A 25 -15.21 -0.50 15.12
CA THR A 25 -14.12 0.21 15.82
C THR A 25 -14.01 -0.19 17.29
N ARG A 26 -12.77 -0.19 17.80
CA ARG A 26 -12.49 -0.31 19.25
C ARG A 26 -12.69 1.00 20.00
N ARG A 27 -12.70 2.13 19.28
CA ARG A 27 -12.96 3.45 19.84
C ARG A 27 -14.45 3.66 20.05
N ASP A 28 -14.82 4.69 20.80
CA ASP A 28 -16.22 5.10 20.91
C ASP A 28 -16.78 5.46 19.51
N PRO A 29 -17.83 4.75 19.02
CA PRO A 29 -18.46 5.03 17.75
C PRO A 29 -18.94 6.47 17.59
N ALA A 30 -19.39 7.11 18.66
CA ALA A 30 -19.90 8.48 18.64
C ALA A 30 -18.83 9.53 18.30
N GLN A 31 -17.55 9.20 18.52
CA GLN A 31 -16.42 10.07 18.23
C GLN A 31 -15.87 9.88 16.81
N LEU A 32 -16.37 8.88 16.08
CA LEU A 32 -15.88 8.56 14.76
C LEU A 32 -16.77 9.23 13.71
N LYS A 33 -16.14 9.96 12.80
CA LYS A 33 -16.83 10.64 11.69
C LYS A 33 -16.49 9.96 10.37
N PRO A 34 -17.38 9.11 9.84
CA PRO A 34 -17.23 8.54 8.49
C PRO A 34 -17.19 9.64 7.43
N ALA A 35 -16.53 9.36 6.31
CA ALA A 35 -16.57 10.25 5.14
C ALA A 35 -17.98 10.35 4.57
N HIS A 36 -18.72 9.25 4.55
CA HIS A 36 -20.13 9.21 4.22
C HIS A 36 -20.97 9.16 5.51
N ALA A 37 -21.68 10.26 5.81
CA ALA A 37 -22.42 10.43 7.06
C ALA A 37 -23.48 9.34 7.34
N GLN A 38 -23.90 8.60 6.32
CA GLN A 38 -24.87 7.51 6.44
C GLN A 38 -24.23 6.15 6.72
N THR A 39 -22.88 6.04 6.69
CA THR A 39 -22.21 4.77 7.01
C THR A 39 -22.35 4.49 8.51
N PRO A 40 -22.99 3.37 8.90
CA PRO A 40 -23.16 3.06 10.30
C PRO A 40 -21.81 2.71 10.95
N VAL A 41 -21.64 3.09 12.20
CA VAL A 41 -20.45 2.82 12.99
C VAL A 41 -20.85 1.99 14.21
N TYR A 42 -20.19 0.87 14.39
CA TYR A 42 -20.45 -0.08 15.45
C TYR A 42 -19.20 -0.28 16.31
N ARG A 43 -19.39 -0.78 17.52
CA ARG A 43 -18.27 -1.32 18.30
C ARG A 43 -17.78 -2.61 17.64
N LEU A 44 -16.48 -2.89 17.76
CA LEU A 44 -15.93 -4.14 17.25
C LEU A 44 -16.57 -5.36 17.92
N ASP A 45 -16.93 -5.24 19.18
CA ASP A 45 -17.56 -6.30 19.97
C ASP A 45 -18.96 -6.68 19.44
N ASP A 46 -19.62 -5.80 18.71
CA ASP A 46 -20.94 -6.05 18.11
C ASP A 46 -20.85 -6.82 16.77
N LEU A 47 -19.64 -7.10 16.26
CA LEU A 47 -19.45 -7.67 14.94
C LEU A 47 -20.12 -9.05 14.77
N ASP A 48 -20.10 -9.87 15.81
CA ASP A 48 -20.73 -11.20 15.76
C ASP A 48 -22.26 -11.14 15.53
N ALA A 49 -22.92 -10.06 15.92
CA ALA A 49 -24.36 -9.84 15.66
C ALA A 49 -24.64 -9.57 14.15
N HIS A 50 -23.64 -9.21 13.38
CA HIS A 50 -23.75 -8.95 11.94
C HIS A 50 -23.26 -10.13 11.08
N HIS A 51 -23.05 -11.31 11.69
CA HIS A 51 -22.68 -12.51 10.94
C HIS A 51 -23.73 -12.82 9.86
N GLY A 52 -23.28 -13.08 8.63
CA GLY A 52 -24.16 -13.29 7.48
C GLY A 52 -24.66 -12.00 6.79
N GLN A 53 -24.39 -10.82 7.36
CA GLN A 53 -24.69 -9.52 6.74
C GLN A 53 -23.45 -8.86 6.14
N VAL A 54 -22.27 -9.38 6.44
CA VAL A 54 -20.97 -8.91 5.94
C VAL A 54 -20.33 -10.00 5.09
N ASP A 55 -20.13 -9.74 3.82
CA ASP A 55 -19.49 -10.68 2.91
C ASP A 55 -17.97 -10.79 3.14
N VAL A 56 -17.31 -9.66 3.38
CA VAL A 56 -15.85 -9.56 3.61
C VAL A 56 -15.51 -8.43 4.57
N LEU A 57 -14.66 -8.70 5.54
CA LEU A 57 -14.06 -7.69 6.41
C LEU A 57 -12.72 -7.19 5.82
N ILE A 58 -12.61 -5.88 5.63
CA ILE A 58 -11.33 -5.24 5.28
C ILE A 58 -10.69 -4.73 6.57
N LEU A 59 -9.57 -5.33 6.96
CA LEU A 59 -8.89 -5.05 8.22
C LEU A 59 -7.91 -3.89 8.05
N CYS A 60 -8.19 -2.77 8.71
CA CYS A 60 -7.43 -1.53 8.61
C CYS A 60 -6.57 -1.26 9.85
N GLY A 61 -6.22 -2.32 10.60
CA GLY A 61 -5.35 -2.26 11.76
C GLY A 61 -3.87 -2.08 11.40
N GLY A 62 -3.05 -1.76 12.41
CA GLY A 62 -1.60 -1.66 12.23
C GLY A 62 -0.95 -3.03 12.02
N SER A 63 -0.04 -3.12 11.07
CA SER A 63 0.64 -4.37 10.72
C SER A 63 1.48 -4.95 11.86
N LYS A 64 2.06 -4.09 12.69
CA LYS A 64 2.93 -4.54 13.78
C LYS A 64 2.17 -5.18 14.94
N ASP A 65 1.10 -4.54 15.40
CA ASP A 65 0.48 -4.85 16.68
C ASP A 65 -0.98 -5.33 16.54
N ASP A 66 -1.74 -4.87 15.55
CA ASP A 66 -3.15 -5.19 15.40
C ASP A 66 -3.39 -6.45 14.54
N LEU A 67 -2.89 -6.46 13.31
CA LEU A 67 -3.20 -7.51 12.33
C LEU A 67 -2.76 -8.92 12.77
N PRO A 68 -1.60 -9.12 13.44
CA PRO A 68 -1.22 -10.45 13.91
C PRO A 68 -2.22 -11.12 14.87
N VAL A 69 -3.01 -10.30 15.58
CA VAL A 69 -4.04 -10.77 16.51
C VAL A 69 -5.41 -10.76 15.86
N GLN A 70 -5.76 -9.69 15.17
CA GLN A 70 -7.11 -9.50 14.63
C GLN A 70 -7.40 -10.42 13.43
N THR A 71 -6.44 -10.56 12.52
CA THR A 71 -6.69 -11.32 11.28
C THR A 71 -7.05 -12.79 11.58
N PRO A 72 -6.26 -13.57 12.34
CA PRO A 72 -6.65 -14.96 12.63
C PRO A 72 -7.92 -15.05 13.47
N ALA A 73 -8.13 -14.14 14.45
CA ALA A 73 -9.33 -14.18 15.28
C ALA A 73 -10.62 -13.95 14.45
N LEU A 74 -10.58 -13.05 13.48
CA LEU A 74 -11.72 -12.74 12.61
C LEU A 74 -11.86 -13.73 11.47
N ALA A 75 -10.76 -14.26 10.93
CA ALA A 75 -10.77 -15.28 9.89
C ALA A 75 -11.47 -16.59 10.34
N ALA A 76 -11.50 -16.87 11.64
CA ALA A 76 -12.26 -18.01 12.18
C ALA A 76 -13.78 -17.90 11.97
N LYS A 77 -14.30 -16.71 11.66
CA LYS A 77 -15.76 -16.46 11.59
C LYS A 77 -16.19 -15.73 10.30
N PHE A 78 -15.32 -14.95 9.69
CA PHE A 78 -15.63 -14.09 8.55
C PHE A 78 -14.60 -14.27 7.44
N ASN A 79 -15.02 -13.99 6.19
CA ASN A 79 -14.03 -13.77 5.15
C ASN A 79 -13.32 -12.45 5.43
N VAL A 80 -11.99 -12.45 5.33
CA VAL A 80 -11.18 -11.27 5.70
C VAL A 80 -10.12 -10.95 4.67
N ILE A 81 -9.70 -9.68 4.65
CA ILE A 81 -8.52 -9.24 3.92
C ILE A 81 -7.72 -8.25 4.77
N ASP A 82 -6.40 -8.34 4.72
CA ASP A 82 -5.49 -7.41 5.37
C ASP A 82 -4.34 -6.93 4.48
N SER A 83 -3.63 -5.91 4.98
CA SER A 83 -2.42 -5.36 4.38
C SER A 83 -1.19 -5.59 5.25
N PHE A 84 -1.06 -6.75 5.87
CA PHE A 84 0.08 -7.09 6.71
C PHE A 84 1.40 -6.98 5.93
N ASP A 85 2.34 -6.15 6.41
CA ASP A 85 3.56 -5.78 5.67
C ASP A 85 4.88 -6.06 6.43
N THR A 86 4.82 -6.74 7.56
CA THR A 86 6.04 -7.19 8.25
C THR A 86 6.63 -8.40 7.54
N HIS A 87 7.37 -8.16 6.46
CA HIS A 87 7.82 -9.17 5.49
C HIS A 87 8.41 -10.44 6.13
N ALA A 88 9.28 -10.29 7.12
CA ALA A 88 9.92 -11.43 7.79
C ALA A 88 8.92 -12.34 8.55
N ARG A 89 7.73 -11.83 8.89
CA ARG A 89 6.70 -12.54 9.64
C ARG A 89 5.51 -12.98 8.80
N ILE A 90 5.53 -12.76 7.49
CA ILE A 90 4.43 -13.18 6.59
C ILE A 90 4.20 -14.71 6.67
N PRO A 91 5.21 -15.59 6.68
CA PRO A 91 4.97 -17.03 6.80
C PRO A 91 4.28 -17.45 8.10
N GLU A 92 4.65 -16.85 9.23
CA GLU A 92 4.02 -17.07 10.53
C GLU A 92 2.55 -16.60 10.53
N HIS A 93 2.32 -15.38 10.00
CA HIS A 93 1.00 -14.80 9.88
C HIS A 93 0.10 -15.63 8.98
N PHE A 94 0.61 -16.09 7.83
CA PHE A 94 -0.11 -16.98 6.92
C PHE A 94 -0.55 -18.26 7.62
N ALA A 95 0.34 -18.94 8.33
CA ALA A 95 0.02 -20.20 9.01
C ALA A 95 -1.08 -20.01 10.07
N ALA A 96 -1.01 -18.93 10.86
CA ALA A 96 -2.03 -18.64 11.87
C ALA A 96 -3.40 -18.34 11.25
N VAL A 97 -3.41 -17.53 10.18
CA VAL A 97 -4.65 -17.15 9.48
C VAL A 97 -5.24 -18.36 8.72
N ASP A 98 -4.39 -19.18 8.09
CA ASP A 98 -4.87 -20.37 7.37
C ASP A 98 -5.53 -21.37 8.31
N ALA A 99 -4.90 -21.69 9.44
CA ALA A 99 -5.49 -22.58 10.42
C ALA A 99 -6.87 -22.08 10.90
N ALA A 100 -7.01 -20.79 11.15
CA ALA A 100 -8.26 -20.19 11.58
C ALA A 100 -9.33 -20.20 10.47
N ALA A 101 -8.97 -19.82 9.24
CA ALA A 101 -9.88 -19.77 8.11
C ALA A 101 -10.32 -21.17 7.66
N GLN A 102 -9.45 -22.18 7.69
CA GLN A 102 -9.81 -23.57 7.43
C GLN A 102 -10.82 -24.08 8.46
N GLY A 103 -10.57 -23.83 9.75
CA GLY A 103 -11.48 -24.21 10.84
C GLY A 103 -12.84 -23.53 10.72
N GLY A 104 -12.88 -22.26 10.34
CA GLY A 104 -14.09 -21.47 10.14
C GLY A 104 -14.80 -21.69 8.80
N LYS A 105 -14.18 -22.41 7.87
CA LYS A 105 -14.63 -22.52 6.46
C LYS A 105 -14.83 -21.15 5.80
N THR A 106 -13.94 -20.24 6.07
CA THR A 106 -13.90 -18.88 5.51
C THR A 106 -12.76 -18.74 4.51
N THR A 107 -12.75 -17.65 3.78
CA THR A 107 -11.67 -17.26 2.87
C THR A 107 -10.96 -16.04 3.41
N ALA A 108 -9.67 -16.17 3.66
CA ALA A 108 -8.83 -15.06 4.10
C ALA A 108 -7.80 -14.73 3.03
N LEU A 109 -7.46 -13.44 2.87
CA LEU A 109 -6.36 -13.01 2.02
C LEU A 109 -5.50 -12.04 2.80
N ILE A 110 -4.22 -12.30 2.87
CA ILE A 110 -3.28 -11.49 3.65
C ILE A 110 -2.28 -10.76 2.77
N SER A 111 -1.66 -9.74 3.36
CA SER A 111 -0.55 -9.00 2.75
C SER A 111 -0.90 -8.39 1.38
N ALA A 112 -2.14 -7.90 1.24
CA ALA A 112 -2.60 -7.23 0.04
C ALA A 112 -2.32 -5.72 0.13
N GLY A 113 -1.42 -5.27 -0.71
CA GLY A 113 -1.07 -3.86 -0.85
C GLY A 113 -0.31 -3.64 -2.14
N TRP A 114 0.46 -2.57 -2.19
CA TRP A 114 1.32 -2.37 -3.36
C TRP A 114 2.70 -3.03 -3.16
N ASP A 115 3.23 -3.09 -1.91
CA ASP A 115 4.40 -3.90 -1.57
C ASP A 115 4.41 -4.22 -0.05
N PRO A 116 4.06 -5.44 0.36
CA PRO A 116 3.76 -6.62 -0.47
C PRO A 116 2.43 -6.48 -1.24
N GLY A 117 2.31 -7.21 -2.33
CA GLY A 117 1.12 -7.25 -3.19
C GLY A 117 1.47 -7.03 -4.66
N MET A 118 1.16 -5.86 -5.21
CA MET A 118 1.36 -5.55 -6.63
C MET A 118 2.82 -5.72 -7.08
N PHE A 119 3.78 -5.21 -6.32
CA PHE A 119 5.19 -5.39 -6.60
C PHE A 119 5.62 -6.86 -6.48
N SER A 120 5.02 -7.61 -5.56
CA SER A 120 5.29 -9.05 -5.41
C SER A 120 4.89 -9.82 -6.65
N ILE A 121 3.71 -9.54 -7.21
CA ILE A 121 3.25 -10.13 -8.48
C ILE A 121 4.21 -9.77 -9.62
N ASN A 122 4.62 -8.50 -9.71
CA ASN A 122 5.52 -8.07 -10.79
C ASN A 122 6.91 -8.71 -10.67
N ARG A 123 7.41 -8.95 -9.46
CA ARG A 123 8.66 -9.70 -9.25
C ARG A 123 8.54 -11.13 -9.77
N ILE A 124 7.52 -11.87 -9.38
CA ILE A 124 7.30 -13.26 -9.82
C ILE A 124 7.07 -13.34 -11.33
N MET A 125 6.24 -12.45 -11.90
CA MET A 125 6.01 -12.41 -13.34
C MET A 125 7.31 -12.12 -14.11
N GLY A 126 8.12 -11.18 -13.63
CA GLY A 126 9.42 -10.89 -14.21
C GLY A 126 10.35 -12.12 -14.20
N GLU A 127 10.40 -12.83 -13.08
CA GLU A 127 11.22 -14.05 -12.93
C GLU A 127 10.75 -15.20 -13.82
N ALA A 128 9.44 -15.40 -13.92
CA ALA A 128 8.87 -16.44 -14.78
C ALA A 128 9.12 -16.19 -16.26
N LEU A 129 9.09 -14.93 -16.71
CA LEU A 129 9.28 -14.57 -18.11
C LEU A 129 10.74 -14.45 -18.51
N LEU A 130 11.60 -14.02 -17.59
CA LEU A 130 13.04 -13.85 -17.79
C LEU A 130 13.82 -14.62 -16.71
N PRO A 131 13.87 -15.98 -16.77
CA PRO A 131 14.48 -16.77 -15.70
C PRO A 131 15.98 -16.48 -15.53
N GLN A 132 16.68 -16.15 -16.62
CA GLN A 132 18.08 -15.70 -16.58
C GLN A 132 18.11 -14.17 -16.45
N GLY A 133 18.30 -13.67 -15.24
CA GLY A 133 18.34 -12.24 -14.97
C GLY A 133 18.29 -11.91 -13.49
N ALA A 134 18.18 -10.62 -13.19
CA ALA A 134 18.07 -10.10 -11.85
C ALA A 134 16.86 -9.19 -11.69
N THR A 135 16.18 -9.30 -10.54
CA THR A 135 15.05 -8.43 -10.17
C THR A 135 15.52 -7.39 -9.17
N TYR A 136 15.16 -6.15 -9.40
CA TYR A 136 15.47 -5.02 -8.56
C TYR A 136 14.19 -4.33 -8.12
N THR A 137 14.13 -3.99 -6.84
CA THR A 137 13.07 -3.12 -6.32
C THR A 137 13.70 -1.83 -5.83
N PHE A 138 13.19 -0.72 -6.33
CA PHE A 138 13.53 0.63 -5.87
C PHE A 138 12.29 1.30 -5.31
N TRP A 139 12.32 1.66 -4.03
CA TRP A 139 11.22 2.37 -3.36
C TRP A 139 11.49 3.87 -3.36
N GLY A 140 10.46 4.65 -3.64
CA GLY A 140 10.49 6.10 -3.55
C GLY A 140 10.46 6.83 -4.91
N LYS A 141 10.62 8.15 -4.93
CA LYS A 141 10.68 8.99 -3.70
C LYS A 141 9.38 8.83 -2.91
N GLY A 142 9.48 8.51 -1.62
CA GLY A 142 8.27 8.27 -0.86
C GLY A 142 8.47 8.29 0.65
N LEU A 143 7.42 8.73 1.37
CA LEU A 143 7.39 8.81 2.81
C LEU A 143 7.16 7.43 3.41
N SER A 144 8.13 6.93 4.19
CA SER A 144 8.01 5.68 4.93
C SER A 144 7.43 5.91 6.32
N GLN A 145 6.26 5.34 6.58
CA GLN A 145 5.59 5.48 7.88
C GLN A 145 6.38 4.79 9.00
N GLY A 146 6.84 3.56 8.79
CA GLY A 146 7.59 2.81 9.81
C GLY A 146 8.91 3.49 10.21
N HIS A 147 9.66 4.01 9.23
CA HIS A 147 10.89 4.77 9.50
C HIS A 147 10.59 6.12 10.17
N SER A 148 9.51 6.79 9.76
CA SER A 148 9.06 8.04 10.40
C SER A 148 8.65 7.80 11.86
N ASP A 149 8.01 6.66 12.16
CA ASP A 149 7.68 6.27 13.53
C ASP A 149 8.93 5.98 14.37
N ALA A 150 9.94 5.35 13.79
CA ALA A 150 11.22 5.13 14.46
C ALA A 150 11.89 6.45 14.84
N ILE A 151 11.94 7.42 13.91
CA ILE A 151 12.47 8.77 14.17
C ILE A 151 11.71 9.45 15.32
N ARG A 152 10.38 9.40 15.32
CA ARG A 152 9.56 10.06 16.36
C ARG A 152 9.76 9.49 17.76
N ARG A 153 10.33 8.28 17.88
CA ARG A 153 10.67 7.67 19.18
C ARG A 153 12.05 8.06 19.70
N VAL A 154 12.87 8.73 18.90
CA VAL A 154 14.19 9.20 19.33
C VAL A 154 14.05 10.28 20.40
N PRO A 155 14.73 10.17 21.55
CA PRO A 155 14.74 11.23 22.56
C PRO A 155 15.17 12.56 21.95
N GLY A 156 14.46 13.65 22.27
CA GLY A 156 14.71 14.98 21.72
C GLY A 156 13.96 15.29 20.42
N VAL A 157 13.33 14.32 19.79
CA VAL A 157 12.47 14.54 18.60
C VAL A 157 11.04 14.88 19.03
N ALA A 158 10.49 15.97 18.49
CA ALA A 158 9.10 16.36 18.65
C ALA A 158 8.23 15.78 17.52
N GLN A 159 8.68 15.90 16.28
CA GLN A 159 8.04 15.37 15.07
C GLN A 159 9.10 14.98 14.05
N GLY A 160 8.75 14.10 13.11
CA GLY A 160 9.66 13.72 12.06
C GLY A 160 9.06 12.84 10.99
N VAL A 161 9.57 12.99 9.78
CA VAL A 161 9.24 12.17 8.61
C VAL A 161 10.52 11.73 7.91
N GLN A 162 10.42 10.61 7.20
CA GLN A 162 11.53 10.06 6.42
C GLN A 162 11.08 9.73 5.00
N TYR A 163 11.92 10.09 4.05
CA TYR A 163 11.77 9.74 2.64
C TYR A 163 12.81 8.72 2.21
N THR A 164 12.35 7.66 1.56
CA THR A 164 13.21 6.75 0.81
C THR A 164 13.40 7.29 -0.59
N ILE A 165 14.64 7.37 -1.05
CA ILE A 165 14.99 7.97 -2.34
C ILE A 165 15.84 6.97 -3.12
N PRO A 166 15.40 6.51 -4.31
CA PRO A 166 16.21 5.69 -5.18
C PRO A 166 17.46 6.44 -5.65
N VAL A 167 18.59 5.75 -5.72
CA VAL A 167 19.80 6.27 -6.35
C VAL A 167 19.64 6.19 -7.86
N GLN A 168 19.51 7.34 -8.52
CA GLN A 168 19.20 7.40 -9.95
C GLN A 168 20.21 6.64 -10.82
N ALA A 169 21.51 6.73 -10.52
CA ALA A 169 22.54 6.01 -11.22
C ALA A 169 22.36 4.48 -11.16
N ALA A 170 21.90 3.95 -10.01
CA ALA A 170 21.59 2.53 -9.87
C ALA A 170 20.36 2.13 -10.71
N VAL A 171 19.31 2.96 -10.70
CA VAL A 171 18.12 2.74 -11.53
C VAL A 171 18.50 2.71 -13.01
N ASP A 172 19.31 3.67 -13.47
CA ASP A 172 19.73 3.78 -14.86
C ASP A 172 20.65 2.60 -15.27
N ALA A 173 21.55 2.17 -14.39
CA ALA A 173 22.36 0.99 -14.60
C ALA A 173 21.52 -0.28 -14.79
N VAL A 174 20.49 -0.47 -13.97
CA VAL A 174 19.57 -1.62 -14.11
C VAL A 174 18.77 -1.52 -15.40
N ARG A 175 18.27 -0.35 -15.77
CA ARG A 175 17.54 -0.10 -17.02
C ARG A 175 18.38 -0.36 -18.27
N SER A 176 19.71 -0.21 -18.19
CA SER A 176 20.61 -0.53 -19.30
C SER A 176 20.73 -2.03 -19.59
N GLY A 177 20.16 -2.89 -18.74
CA GLY A 177 20.28 -4.34 -18.85
C GLY A 177 21.59 -4.91 -18.33
N SER A 178 22.38 -4.16 -17.57
CA SER A 178 23.70 -4.58 -17.08
C SER A 178 23.67 -5.56 -15.90
N CYS A 179 22.53 -5.75 -15.25
CA CYS A 179 22.33 -6.62 -14.07
C CYS A 179 23.39 -6.42 -12.95
N PRO A 180 23.62 -5.18 -12.47
CA PRO A 180 24.67 -4.90 -11.49
C PRO A 180 24.35 -5.56 -10.13
N GLN A 181 25.40 -5.95 -9.40
CA GLN A 181 25.25 -6.28 -7.98
C GLN A 181 25.21 -4.96 -7.19
N LEU A 182 24.12 -4.73 -6.45
CA LEU A 182 23.89 -3.48 -5.73
C LEU A 182 23.61 -3.77 -4.26
N SER A 183 24.38 -3.16 -3.39
CA SER A 183 24.11 -3.13 -1.95
C SER A 183 22.88 -2.27 -1.62
N THR A 184 22.40 -2.34 -0.39
CA THR A 184 21.31 -1.51 0.13
C THR A 184 21.60 -0.02 -0.05
N ARG A 185 22.84 0.40 0.29
CA ARG A 185 23.32 1.79 0.20
C ARG A 185 23.39 2.29 -1.24
N GLU A 186 23.79 1.44 -2.18
CA GLU A 186 23.86 1.80 -3.60
C GLU A 186 22.47 1.93 -4.23
N LYS A 187 21.44 1.27 -3.66
CA LYS A 187 20.08 1.35 -4.20
C LYS A 187 19.29 2.54 -3.67
N HIS A 188 19.43 2.90 -2.40
CA HIS A 188 18.59 3.89 -1.76
C HIS A 188 19.37 4.81 -0.82
N LYS A 189 18.89 6.06 -0.74
CA LYS A 189 19.25 7.03 0.30
C LYS A 189 18.07 7.26 1.23
N ARG A 190 18.36 7.80 2.41
CA ARG A 190 17.35 8.24 3.39
C ARG A 190 17.46 9.75 3.58
N GLU A 191 16.32 10.42 3.56
CA GLU A 191 16.23 11.85 3.85
C GLU A 191 15.20 12.04 4.97
N CYS A 192 15.65 12.58 6.09
CA CYS A 192 14.85 12.78 7.29
C CYS A 192 14.62 14.28 7.48
N HIS A 193 13.38 14.66 7.79
CA HIS A 193 13.01 16.00 8.21
C HIS A 193 12.48 15.94 9.63
N VAL A 194 13.17 16.59 10.56
CA VAL A 194 13.01 16.39 12.01
C VAL A 194 12.78 17.72 12.71
N VAL A 195 11.74 17.78 13.53
CA VAL A 195 11.47 18.88 14.44
C VAL A 195 12.00 18.49 15.82
N LEU A 196 12.89 19.28 16.38
CA LEU A 196 13.45 19.05 17.70
C LEU A 196 12.52 19.56 18.81
N LYS A 197 12.57 18.93 19.97
CA LYS A 197 12.03 19.51 21.21
C LYS A 197 12.95 20.65 21.67
N ALA A 198 12.39 21.62 22.39
CA ALA A 198 13.16 22.72 22.96
C ALA A 198 14.31 22.17 23.82
N GLY A 199 15.54 22.67 23.59
CA GLY A 199 16.73 22.29 24.32
C GLY A 199 17.34 20.94 23.95
N ALA A 200 16.82 20.27 22.91
CA ALA A 200 17.42 19.00 22.45
C ALA A 200 18.75 19.25 21.72
N ASP A 201 19.71 18.34 21.94
CA ASP A 201 20.99 18.32 21.24
C ASP A 201 20.80 17.77 19.82
N ALA A 202 20.92 18.65 18.81
CA ALA A 202 20.74 18.31 17.41
C ALA A 202 21.72 17.22 16.93
N GLU A 203 22.98 17.31 17.34
CA GLU A 203 24.00 16.35 16.89
C GLU A 203 23.83 14.97 17.55
N ALA A 204 23.42 14.93 18.81
CA ALA A 204 23.07 13.67 19.47
C ALA A 204 21.86 12.99 18.81
N VAL A 205 20.83 13.78 18.44
CA VAL A 205 19.67 13.28 17.69
C VAL A 205 20.08 12.79 16.31
N ARG A 206 20.87 13.56 15.57
CA ARG A 206 21.39 13.17 14.24
C ARG A 206 22.13 11.84 14.31
N LYS A 207 23.07 11.73 15.23
CA LYS A 207 23.87 10.52 15.43
C LYS A 207 22.98 9.31 15.73
N THR A 208 22.03 9.46 16.65
CA THR A 208 21.10 8.40 17.03
C THR A 208 20.26 7.91 15.85
N ILE A 209 19.82 8.83 14.97
CA ILE A 209 19.07 8.47 13.77
C ILE A 209 19.97 7.72 12.77
N VAL A 210 21.11 8.29 12.41
CA VAL A 210 21.99 7.74 11.36
C VAL A 210 22.53 6.35 11.74
N GLU A 211 22.83 6.14 13.02
CA GLU A 211 23.38 4.88 13.53
C GLU A 211 22.29 3.87 13.96
N MET A 212 21.00 4.17 13.75
CA MET A 212 19.90 3.32 14.20
C MET A 212 19.89 1.99 13.43
N PRO A 213 20.10 0.85 14.13
CA PRO A 213 20.12 -0.46 13.50
C PRO A 213 18.82 -0.83 12.80
N HIS A 214 18.92 -1.52 11.68
CA HIS A 214 17.80 -2.01 10.86
C HIS A 214 16.96 -0.92 10.16
N TYR A 215 17.21 0.37 10.43
CA TYR A 215 16.47 1.48 9.84
C TYR A 215 17.34 2.38 8.97
N PHE A 216 18.53 2.79 9.48
CA PHE A 216 19.34 3.84 8.86
C PHE A 216 20.81 3.49 8.68
N ASP A 217 21.37 2.59 9.50
CA ASP A 217 22.80 2.25 9.55
C ASP A 217 23.37 1.69 8.23
N GLU A 218 22.51 1.06 7.41
CA GLU A 218 22.89 0.53 6.09
C GLU A 218 22.72 1.54 4.94
N TYR A 219 22.35 2.80 5.22
CA TYR A 219 22.03 3.79 4.19
C TYR A 219 22.85 5.07 4.32
N ASP A 220 22.99 5.79 3.20
CA ASP A 220 23.38 7.19 3.24
C ASP A 220 22.18 8.02 3.70
N THR A 221 22.25 8.49 4.96
CA THR A 221 21.15 9.16 5.63
C THR A 221 21.48 10.64 5.85
N THR A 222 20.62 11.51 5.32
CA THR A 222 20.65 12.96 5.58
C THR A 222 19.56 13.30 6.59
N VAL A 223 19.92 14.06 7.63
CA VAL A 223 18.98 14.56 8.64
C VAL A 223 18.92 16.08 8.56
N ASN A 224 17.76 16.60 8.20
CA ASN A 224 17.46 18.03 8.14
C ASN A 224 16.62 18.41 9.35
N PHE A 225 17.10 19.39 10.15
CA PHE A 225 16.30 19.94 11.22
C PHE A 225 15.49 21.13 10.67
N ILE A 226 14.17 21.09 10.87
CA ILE A 226 13.23 22.06 10.34
C ILE A 226 12.25 22.50 11.43
N SER A 227 11.48 23.56 11.17
CA SER A 227 10.41 23.99 12.07
C SER A 227 9.15 23.12 11.97
N ALA A 228 8.26 23.21 12.95
CA ALA A 228 6.97 22.52 12.89
C ALA A 228 6.07 23.05 11.76
N GLU A 229 6.17 24.36 11.48
CA GLU A 229 5.47 25.04 10.39
C GLU A 229 5.95 24.55 9.01
N GLU A 230 7.25 24.38 8.83
CA GLU A 230 7.83 23.81 7.61
C GLU A 230 7.39 22.36 7.43
N LEU A 231 7.46 21.56 8.50
CA LEU A 231 7.00 20.16 8.43
C LEU A 231 5.52 20.08 8.02
N ALA A 232 4.65 20.90 8.61
CA ALA A 232 3.23 20.94 8.31
C ALA A 232 2.93 21.43 6.88
N ARG A 233 3.72 22.40 6.37
CA ARG A 233 3.54 22.97 5.04
C ARG A 233 4.04 22.03 3.93
N ASP A 234 5.22 21.45 4.10
CA ASP A 234 5.96 20.81 3.01
C ASP A 234 5.89 19.28 3.05
N HIS A 235 5.50 18.70 4.20
CA HIS A 235 5.55 17.26 4.44
C HIS A 235 4.22 16.67 4.99
N ALA A 236 3.09 17.37 4.76
CA ALA A 236 1.77 16.95 5.24
C ALA A 236 1.18 15.78 4.45
N THR A 237 1.63 15.55 3.21
CA THR A 237 1.14 14.49 2.33
C THR A 237 1.96 13.21 2.49
N MET A 238 1.43 12.10 2.00
CA MET A 238 2.07 10.78 2.08
C MET A 238 2.35 10.20 0.68
N PRO A 239 3.12 10.90 -0.17
CA PRO A 239 3.48 10.39 -1.48
C PRO A 239 4.39 9.17 -1.34
N HIS A 240 4.25 8.23 -2.25
CA HIS A 240 5.13 7.07 -2.34
C HIS A 240 5.21 6.54 -3.78
N GLY A 241 5.83 5.38 -3.93
CA GLY A 241 5.93 4.67 -5.20
C GLY A 241 7.25 3.95 -5.35
N GLY A 242 7.62 3.66 -6.59
CA GLY A 242 8.86 2.98 -6.88
C GLY A 242 8.83 2.21 -8.19
N PHE A 243 9.79 1.31 -8.32
CA PHE A 243 9.97 0.49 -9.51
C PHE A 243 10.24 -0.96 -9.13
N VAL A 244 9.65 -1.89 -9.87
CA VAL A 244 10.16 -3.26 -9.98
C VAL A 244 10.73 -3.39 -11.39
N ILE A 245 12.01 -3.68 -11.48
CA ILE A 245 12.70 -3.82 -12.75
C ILE A 245 13.31 -5.23 -12.81
N ARG A 246 12.93 -5.99 -13.82
CA ARG A 246 13.56 -7.26 -14.17
C ARG A 246 14.43 -7.03 -15.39
N SER A 247 15.72 -7.27 -15.24
CA SER A 247 16.70 -7.23 -16.30
C SER A 247 17.23 -8.63 -16.56
N GLY A 248 17.19 -9.10 -17.79
CA GLY A 248 17.58 -10.47 -18.13
C GLY A 248 17.66 -10.72 -19.62
N ASN A 249 17.96 -11.96 -19.99
CA ASN A 249 18.12 -12.36 -21.37
C ASN A 249 17.09 -13.41 -21.77
N THR A 250 16.61 -13.34 -23.01
CA THR A 250 15.82 -14.41 -23.65
C THR A 250 16.67 -15.34 -24.50
N SER A 251 17.90 -14.94 -24.81
CA SER A 251 18.93 -15.72 -25.49
C SER A 251 20.30 -15.14 -25.15
N ALA A 252 21.35 -15.73 -25.67
CA ALA A 252 22.72 -15.22 -25.48
C ALA A 252 22.89 -13.77 -25.98
N GLU A 253 22.11 -13.33 -26.96
CA GLU A 253 22.29 -12.06 -27.66
C GLU A 253 21.20 -11.04 -27.31
N ASN A 254 20.02 -11.49 -26.85
CA ASN A 254 18.88 -10.62 -26.69
C ASN A 254 18.62 -10.28 -25.20
N LYS A 255 18.97 -9.06 -24.84
CA LYS A 255 18.67 -8.47 -23.52
C LYS A 255 17.26 -7.93 -23.49
N GLN A 256 16.59 -8.12 -22.37
CA GLN A 256 15.22 -7.66 -22.12
C GLN A 256 15.14 -6.97 -20.77
N VAL A 257 14.32 -5.93 -20.70
CA VAL A 257 14.01 -5.22 -19.45
C VAL A 257 12.49 -5.13 -19.32
N ILE A 258 11.96 -5.60 -18.18
CA ILE A 258 10.56 -5.40 -17.78
C ILE A 258 10.58 -4.42 -16.64
N GLU A 259 9.87 -3.31 -16.77
CA GLU A 259 9.73 -2.30 -15.70
C GLU A 259 8.26 -2.08 -15.36
N TYR A 260 7.96 -2.18 -14.07
CA TYR A 260 6.72 -1.73 -13.50
C TYR A 260 7.00 -0.53 -12.61
N ARG A 261 6.32 0.59 -12.87
CA ARG A 261 6.45 1.84 -12.11
C ARG A 261 5.16 2.16 -11.40
N LEU A 262 5.27 2.56 -10.14
CA LEU A 262 4.17 3.06 -9.35
C LEU A 262 4.50 4.48 -8.82
N GLN A 263 3.54 5.39 -8.93
CA GLN A 263 3.62 6.74 -8.39
C GLN A 263 2.31 7.05 -7.68
N LEU A 264 2.40 7.37 -6.41
CA LEU A 264 1.26 7.56 -5.52
C LEU A 264 1.31 8.94 -4.89
N ASP A 265 0.21 9.69 -4.99
CA ASP A 265 0.02 10.93 -4.23
C ASP A 265 -0.36 10.63 -2.77
N SER A 266 -1.04 9.49 -2.56
CA SER A 266 -1.44 9.01 -1.24
C SER A 266 -1.24 7.50 -1.13
N ASN A 267 -0.24 7.09 -0.36
CA ASN A 267 0.02 5.67 -0.07
C ASN A 267 -1.19 4.96 0.57
N PRO A 268 -1.83 5.48 1.64
CA PRO A 268 -2.95 4.77 2.26
C PRO A 268 -4.19 4.66 1.36
N GLU A 269 -4.49 5.65 0.53
CA GLU A 269 -5.62 5.57 -0.40
C GLU A 269 -5.39 4.53 -1.49
N PHE A 270 -4.18 4.47 -2.05
CA PHE A 270 -3.87 3.46 -3.05
C PHE A 270 -3.88 2.05 -2.47
N THR A 271 -3.30 1.84 -1.28
CA THR A 271 -3.37 0.56 -0.57
C THR A 271 -4.83 0.14 -0.33
N SER A 272 -5.68 1.10 0.03
CA SER A 272 -7.12 0.85 0.20
C SER A 272 -7.80 0.42 -1.10
N SER A 273 -7.45 1.04 -2.23
CA SER A 273 -7.96 0.63 -3.55
C SER A 273 -7.55 -0.79 -3.91
N VAL A 274 -6.33 -1.18 -3.56
CA VAL A 274 -5.86 -2.58 -3.71
C VAL A 274 -6.69 -3.50 -2.83
N LEU A 275 -6.84 -3.18 -1.54
CA LEU A 275 -7.65 -3.99 -0.61
C LEU A 275 -9.08 -4.17 -1.11
N VAL A 276 -9.73 -3.12 -1.61
CA VAL A 276 -11.10 -3.17 -2.15
C VAL A 276 -11.19 -4.07 -3.38
N ALA A 277 -10.22 -4.01 -4.30
CA ALA A 277 -10.17 -4.89 -5.45
C ALA A 277 -10.00 -6.36 -5.04
N TYR A 278 -9.13 -6.64 -4.08
CA TYR A 278 -8.90 -8.00 -3.56
C TYR A 278 -10.04 -8.48 -2.65
N ALA A 279 -10.76 -7.61 -1.94
CA ALA A 279 -11.96 -7.98 -1.20
C ALA A 279 -13.04 -8.55 -2.13
N ARG A 280 -13.21 -7.98 -3.32
CA ARG A 280 -14.06 -8.55 -4.37
C ARG A 280 -13.62 -9.97 -4.75
N ALA A 281 -12.32 -10.21 -4.89
CA ALA A 281 -11.79 -11.53 -5.18
C ALA A 281 -12.04 -12.52 -4.02
N VAL A 282 -11.82 -12.10 -2.78
CA VAL A 282 -12.11 -12.89 -1.58
C VAL A 282 -13.57 -13.34 -1.56
N HIS A 283 -14.51 -12.41 -1.80
CA HIS A 283 -15.93 -12.75 -1.88
C HIS A 283 -16.21 -13.79 -2.96
N ARG A 284 -15.69 -13.61 -4.17
CA ARG A 284 -15.87 -14.56 -5.30
C ARG A 284 -15.26 -15.94 -5.01
N MET A 285 -14.10 -15.99 -4.37
CA MET A 285 -13.47 -17.25 -3.96
C MET A 285 -14.28 -17.93 -2.86
N ALA A 286 -14.79 -17.19 -1.90
CA ALA A 286 -15.66 -17.73 -0.84
C ALA A 286 -16.94 -18.36 -1.40
N GLN A 287 -17.58 -17.71 -2.37
CA GLN A 287 -18.76 -18.24 -3.07
C GLN A 287 -18.50 -19.58 -3.79
N THR A 288 -17.25 -19.86 -4.15
CA THR A 288 -16.83 -21.13 -4.79
C THR A 288 -16.20 -22.13 -3.81
N GLY A 289 -16.29 -21.87 -2.50
CA GLY A 289 -15.79 -22.76 -1.45
C GLY A 289 -14.27 -22.82 -1.34
N GLN A 290 -13.55 -21.80 -1.81
CA GLN A 290 -12.08 -21.74 -1.70
C GLN A 290 -11.66 -21.26 -0.30
N HIS A 291 -11.84 -22.08 0.70
CA HIS A 291 -11.52 -21.77 2.09
C HIS A 291 -10.00 -21.69 2.36
N GLY A 292 -9.66 -21.18 3.53
CA GLY A 292 -8.29 -21.02 4.00
C GLY A 292 -7.65 -19.69 3.59
N CYS A 293 -6.39 -19.52 3.96
CA CYS A 293 -5.61 -18.33 3.68
C CYS A 293 -5.09 -18.33 2.24
N LYS A 294 -5.13 -17.17 1.63
CA LYS A 294 -4.62 -16.86 0.30
C LYS A 294 -3.66 -15.68 0.37
N THR A 295 -2.83 -15.58 -0.65
CA THR A 295 -2.01 -14.40 -0.95
C THR A 295 -2.42 -13.82 -2.29
N VAL A 296 -1.82 -12.70 -2.68
CA VAL A 296 -2.03 -12.10 -4.00
C VAL A 296 -1.65 -13.06 -5.16
N PHE A 297 -0.83 -14.05 -4.90
CA PHE A 297 -0.39 -15.04 -5.91
C PHE A 297 -1.45 -16.09 -6.25
N ASP A 298 -2.43 -16.29 -5.35
CA ASP A 298 -3.51 -17.26 -5.51
C ASP A 298 -4.72 -16.68 -6.25
N VAL A 299 -4.67 -15.39 -6.59
CA VAL A 299 -5.81 -14.65 -7.16
C VAL A 299 -5.65 -14.47 -8.66
N ALA A 300 -6.52 -15.10 -9.43
CA ALA A 300 -6.58 -14.84 -10.87
C ALA A 300 -7.01 -13.38 -11.13
N PRO A 301 -6.32 -12.62 -12.03
CA PRO A 301 -6.62 -11.22 -12.29
C PRO A 301 -8.08 -10.93 -12.66
N GLY A 302 -8.77 -11.87 -13.29
CA GLY A 302 -10.19 -11.76 -13.63
C GLY A 302 -11.11 -11.64 -12.41
N LEU A 303 -10.68 -12.12 -11.23
CA LEU A 303 -11.43 -12.01 -9.97
C LEU A 303 -11.40 -10.58 -9.39
N LEU A 304 -10.42 -9.78 -9.77
CA LEU A 304 -10.25 -8.40 -9.30
C LEU A 304 -11.14 -7.40 -10.03
N SER A 305 -11.52 -7.71 -11.28
CA SER A 305 -12.26 -6.77 -12.13
C SER A 305 -13.71 -6.61 -11.68
N PRO A 306 -14.25 -5.38 -11.61
CA PRO A 306 -15.69 -5.16 -11.43
C PRO A 306 -16.51 -5.63 -12.64
N LYS A 307 -15.89 -5.92 -13.78
CA LYS A 307 -16.53 -6.43 -14.98
C LYS A 307 -16.66 -7.94 -14.91
N SER A 308 -17.69 -8.49 -15.55
CA SER A 308 -17.82 -9.95 -15.71
C SER A 308 -16.71 -10.51 -16.60
N ALA A 309 -16.39 -11.80 -16.44
CA ALA A 309 -15.42 -12.50 -17.30
C ALA A 309 -15.80 -12.40 -18.81
N ALA A 310 -17.09 -12.39 -19.14
CA ALA A 310 -17.57 -12.23 -20.52
C ALA A 310 -17.25 -10.83 -21.10
N THR A 311 -17.24 -9.79 -20.26
CA THR A 311 -16.86 -8.43 -20.68
C THR A 311 -15.34 -8.21 -20.65
N ALA A 312 -14.61 -9.01 -19.89
CA ALA A 312 -13.14 -8.97 -19.87
C ALA A 312 -12.51 -9.59 -21.12
N SER A 313 -13.20 -10.47 -21.83
CA SER A 313 -12.73 -11.10 -23.08
C SER A 313 -12.59 -10.12 -24.26
N THR A 314 -13.11 -8.90 -24.14
CA THR A 314 -12.91 -7.81 -25.12
C THR A 314 -11.66 -6.96 -24.83
N TRP A 315 -10.72 -7.48 -24.09
CA TRP A 315 -9.42 -6.84 -23.85
C TRP A 315 -8.65 -6.78 -25.18
N GLY A 316 -8.73 -5.66 -25.86
CA GLY A 316 -8.00 -5.40 -27.08
C GLY A 316 -8.71 -4.52 -28.12
N SER A 317 -10.00 -4.34 -28.06
CA SER A 317 -10.72 -3.65 -29.13
C SER A 317 -11.63 -2.50 -28.76
N ARG A 318 -11.37 -1.70 -27.80
CA ARG A 318 -11.96 -0.40 -27.45
C ARG A 318 -12.14 -0.28 -25.94
N SER A 319 -11.32 0.58 -25.31
CA SER A 319 -11.56 1.04 -23.94
C SER A 319 -12.95 1.67 -23.88
N PRO A 320 -13.86 1.24 -22.98
CA PRO A 320 -15.14 1.91 -22.78
C PRO A 320 -14.98 3.33 -22.19
N TYR A 321 -13.77 3.70 -21.76
CA TYR A 321 -13.43 5.05 -21.27
C TYR A 321 -13.07 6.04 -22.36
N SER A 322 -13.12 5.69 -23.65
CA SER A 322 -12.97 6.63 -24.76
C SER A 322 -14.23 7.47 -25.02
N ARG A 323 -15.23 7.44 -24.16
CA ARG A 323 -16.34 8.37 -24.23
C ARG A 323 -15.88 9.74 -23.71
N ARG A 324 -15.51 10.58 -24.68
CA ARG A 324 -15.46 12.04 -24.70
C ARG A 324 -15.59 12.70 -23.34
N GLN A 325 -14.49 13.26 -22.85
CA GLN A 325 -14.58 14.33 -21.86
C GLN A 325 -15.55 15.41 -22.41
N PRO A 326 -16.52 15.88 -21.63
CA PRO A 326 -17.32 17.01 -22.03
C PRO A 326 -16.39 18.20 -22.30
N PRO A 327 -16.69 19.03 -23.31
CA PRO A 327 -15.84 20.16 -23.62
C PRO A 327 -15.74 21.08 -22.40
N VAL A 328 -14.49 21.37 -21.99
CA VAL A 328 -14.21 22.38 -20.96
C VAL A 328 -14.82 23.68 -21.46
N ARG A 329 -15.87 24.17 -20.81
CA ARG A 329 -16.43 25.50 -21.07
C ARG A 329 -15.34 26.52 -20.77
N ARG A 330 -14.79 27.12 -21.81
CA ARG A 330 -13.96 28.32 -21.68
C ARG A 330 -14.89 29.45 -21.22
N SER A 331 -14.63 30.02 -20.06
CA SER A 331 -15.24 31.28 -19.65
C SER A 331 -14.92 32.36 -20.69
N PRO A 332 -15.87 33.18 -21.08
CA PRO A 332 -15.62 34.29 -22.01
C PRO A 332 -14.65 35.30 -21.33
N ALA A 333 -13.64 35.68 -22.06
CA ALA A 333 -12.72 36.72 -21.66
C ALA A 333 -13.51 38.03 -21.43
N ALA A 334 -13.31 38.67 -20.29
CA ALA A 334 -13.82 39.99 -20.00
C ALA A 334 -13.17 41.00 -20.98
N THR A 335 -13.96 41.54 -21.88
CA THR A 335 -13.59 42.69 -22.70
C THR A 335 -13.57 43.91 -21.79
N SER A 336 -12.40 44.45 -21.53
CA SER A 336 -12.22 45.81 -20.95
C SER A 336 -12.63 46.82 -22.04
N SER A 337 -13.72 47.52 -21.83
CA SER A 337 -14.07 48.75 -22.57
C SER A 337 -13.46 49.93 -21.81
N THR A 338 -12.47 50.57 -22.43
CA THR A 338 -12.09 51.95 -22.12
C THR A 338 -12.99 52.89 -22.88
N ALA A 339 -13.65 53.76 -22.16
CA ALA A 339 -14.06 55.14 -22.56
C ALA A 339 -14.27 55.95 -21.29
#